data_f4636a91bb7cd8922a5804c1042163ba
#
_entry.id   f4636a91bb7cd8922a5804c1042163ba
#
_cell.length_a   1.000
_cell.length_b   1.000
_cell.length_c   1.000
_cell.angle_alpha   90.00
_cell.angle_beta   90.00
_cell.angle_gamma   90.00
#
_symmetry.space_group_name_H-M   'P 1'
#
loop_
_entity.id
_entity.type
_entity.pdbx_description
1 polymer ?
#
loop_
_entity_poly.entity_id
_entity_poly.type
_entity_poly.pdbx_seq_one_letter_code
_entity_poly.pdbx_strand_id
1 'polypeptide(L)'
;FWLSVGLLAGIPAQALVGGVVVLTNLNPWWVAGHFIVSSIMVAVATLLVVRIAAERRAGRAGVPLVDGATTGRSRAAAWAAFALTWAAVYLGTVVTGTGPHSGDPGSPRHEFDPLLVTRIHVIPVYLLLAAALVLFFTVRRAAGASRLQRAAVLRLLLALVFQAVVGYTQHFTGLPIGVVLLHMLGSALLVASATEAWDRQVARYVTAGPGAAVEAAAPARTVAAG
;
A
#
# COMPACT_ATOMS: atom_id res chain seq x y z
N PHE A 1 9.26 -4.90 15.66
CA PHE A 1 8.62 -4.55 16.94
C PHE A 1 7.62 -3.40 16.78
N TRP A 2 8.04 -2.18 16.40
CA TRP A 2 7.16 -1.00 16.35
C TRP A 2 5.97 -1.13 15.39
N LEU A 3 6.13 -1.83 14.28
CA LEU A 3 5.01 -2.10 13.36
C LEU A 3 3.95 -2.99 14.01
N SER A 4 4.36 -3.99 14.79
CA SER A 4 3.42 -4.87 15.52
C SER A 4 2.70 -4.10 16.63
N VAL A 5 3.41 -3.23 17.36
CA VAL A 5 2.80 -2.35 18.37
C VAL A 5 1.79 -1.40 17.73
N GLY A 6 2.13 -0.80 16.58
CA GLY A 6 1.23 0.07 15.83
C GLY A 6 -0.06 -0.63 15.37
N LEU A 7 0.06 -1.89 14.89
CA LEU A 7 -1.11 -2.69 14.53
C LEU A 7 -1.97 -3.04 15.75
N LEU A 8 -1.35 -3.42 16.86
CA LEU A 8 -2.07 -3.73 18.09
C LEU A 8 -2.82 -2.50 18.63
N ALA A 9 -2.19 -1.33 18.62
CA ALA A 9 -2.82 -0.06 19.00
C ALA A 9 -3.89 0.39 18.00
N GLY A 10 -3.76 0.01 16.74
CA GLY A 10 -4.73 0.30 15.69
C GLY A 10 -6.09 -0.36 15.94
N ILE A 11 -6.15 -1.53 16.58
CA ILE A 11 -7.41 -2.25 16.86
C ILE A 11 -8.32 -1.42 17.77
N PRO A 12 -7.91 -1.00 18.98
CA PRO A 12 -8.76 -0.15 19.81
C PRO A 12 -9.03 1.22 19.19
N ALA A 13 -8.08 1.80 18.44
CA ALA A 13 -8.32 3.04 17.72
C ALA A 13 -9.44 2.89 16.68
N GLN A 14 -9.48 1.78 15.95
CA GLN A 14 -10.56 1.46 15.00
C GLN A 14 -11.91 1.27 15.71
N ALA A 15 -11.92 0.64 16.88
CA ALA A 15 -13.14 0.49 17.67
C ALA A 15 -13.70 1.86 18.11
N LEU A 16 -12.83 2.77 18.56
CA LEU A 16 -13.22 4.13 18.93
C LEU A 16 -13.76 4.92 17.73
N VAL A 17 -13.05 4.94 16.62
CA VAL A 17 -13.51 5.65 15.41
C VAL A 17 -14.80 5.02 14.88
N GLY A 18 -14.91 3.67 14.88
CA GLY A 18 -16.14 2.97 14.51
C GLY A 18 -17.32 3.31 15.42
N GLY A 19 -17.09 3.46 16.72
CA GLY A 19 -18.10 3.96 17.67
C GLY A 19 -18.59 5.36 17.33
N VAL A 20 -17.67 6.28 16.99
CA VAL A 20 -18.04 7.63 16.54
C VAL A 20 -18.84 7.58 15.23
N VAL A 21 -18.49 6.71 14.28
CA VAL A 21 -19.25 6.51 13.04
C VAL A 21 -20.73 6.19 13.35
N VAL A 22 -20.96 5.25 14.28
CA VAL A 22 -22.34 4.87 14.67
C VAL A 22 -23.03 5.99 15.40
N LEU A 23 -22.39 6.64 16.38
CA LEU A 23 -22.96 7.72 17.18
C LEU A 23 -23.28 8.98 16.35
N THR A 24 -22.65 9.14 15.20
CA THR A 24 -22.90 10.26 14.26
C THR A 24 -23.82 9.88 13.10
N ASN A 25 -24.63 8.82 13.24
CA ASN A 25 -25.55 8.33 12.21
C ASN A 25 -24.86 8.09 10.86
N LEU A 26 -23.67 7.46 10.88
CA LEU A 26 -22.87 7.17 9.70
C LEU A 26 -22.49 8.42 8.89
N ASN A 27 -22.16 9.52 9.59
CA ASN A 27 -21.69 10.73 8.93
C ASN A 27 -20.54 10.40 7.96
N PRO A 28 -20.61 10.80 6.68
CA PRO A 28 -19.70 10.32 5.64
C PRO A 28 -18.24 10.71 5.89
N TRP A 29 -17.94 11.79 6.61
CA TRP A 29 -16.57 12.15 6.98
C TRP A 29 -15.98 11.19 8.01
N TRP A 30 -16.78 10.74 9.00
CA TRP A 30 -16.32 9.75 9.96
C TRP A 30 -16.16 8.36 9.33
N VAL A 31 -17.07 7.98 8.40
CA VAL A 31 -16.95 6.75 7.61
C VAL A 31 -15.67 6.78 6.76
N ALA A 32 -15.40 7.90 6.09
CA ALA A 32 -14.16 8.13 5.35
C ALA A 32 -12.92 8.00 6.25
N GLY A 33 -12.92 8.65 7.42
CA GLY A 33 -11.84 8.56 8.40
C GLY A 33 -11.58 7.13 8.86
N HIS A 34 -12.65 6.38 9.19
CA HIS A 34 -12.56 4.97 9.58
C HIS A 34 -11.95 4.11 8.47
N PHE A 35 -12.34 4.32 7.22
CA PHE A 35 -11.79 3.61 6.06
C PHE A 35 -10.31 3.94 5.83
N ILE A 36 -9.90 5.21 6.01
CA ILE A 36 -8.50 5.64 5.87
C ILE A 36 -7.63 4.99 6.96
N VAL A 37 -8.09 4.98 8.23
CA VAL A 37 -7.35 4.32 9.32
C VAL A 37 -7.23 2.81 9.05
N SER A 38 -8.30 2.14 8.55
CA SER A 38 -8.24 0.73 8.11
C SER A 38 -7.20 0.54 7.01
N SER A 39 -7.16 1.43 6.03
CA SER A 39 -6.19 1.39 4.93
C SER A 39 -4.75 1.59 5.42
N ILE A 40 -4.52 2.47 6.41
CA ILE A 40 -3.22 2.62 7.07
C ILE A 40 -2.82 1.32 7.76
N MET A 41 -3.73 0.66 8.46
CA MET A 41 -3.45 -0.64 9.09
C MET A 41 -3.07 -1.71 8.06
N VAL A 42 -3.74 -1.75 6.90
CA VAL A 42 -3.37 -2.63 5.78
C VAL A 42 -1.94 -2.33 5.29
N ALA A 43 -1.58 -1.06 5.13
CA ALA A 43 -0.24 -0.67 4.72
C ALA A 43 0.82 -1.09 5.77
N VAL A 44 0.57 -0.84 7.06
CA VAL A 44 1.47 -1.23 8.16
C VAL A 44 1.60 -2.75 8.25
N ALA A 45 0.51 -3.50 8.11
CA ALA A 45 0.52 -4.97 8.08
C ALA A 45 1.32 -5.50 6.89
N THR A 46 1.17 -4.87 5.73
CA THR A 46 1.95 -5.21 4.53
C THR A 46 3.45 -5.01 4.76
N LEU A 47 3.85 -3.86 5.34
CA LEU A 47 5.25 -3.60 5.70
C LEU A 47 5.79 -4.65 6.66
N LEU A 48 5.02 -5.01 7.69
CA LEU A 48 5.41 -6.02 8.66
C LEU A 48 5.66 -7.37 7.98
N VAL A 49 4.71 -7.83 7.15
CA VAL A 49 4.81 -9.12 6.44
C VAL A 49 6.00 -9.12 5.46
N VAL A 50 6.15 -8.05 4.67
CA VAL A 50 7.22 -7.94 3.67
C VAL A 50 8.60 -7.96 4.34
N ARG A 51 8.77 -7.22 5.46
CA ARG A 51 10.05 -7.14 6.18
C ARG A 51 10.38 -8.42 6.92
N ILE A 52 9.43 -9.04 7.62
CA ILE A 52 9.64 -10.35 8.25
C ILE A 52 9.99 -11.42 7.21
N ALA A 53 9.30 -11.42 6.07
CA ALA A 53 9.59 -12.36 5.00
C ALA A 53 10.99 -12.15 4.40
N ALA A 54 11.44 -10.90 4.31
CA ALA A 54 12.80 -10.57 3.86
C ALA A 54 13.86 -11.07 4.86
N GLU A 55 13.68 -10.76 6.17
CA GLU A 55 14.58 -11.21 7.25
C GLU A 55 14.70 -12.73 7.30
N ARG A 56 13.56 -13.44 7.23
CA ARG A 56 13.56 -14.92 7.23
C ARG A 56 14.30 -15.51 6.02
N ARG A 57 14.19 -14.89 4.84
CA ARG A 57 14.92 -15.34 3.64
C ARG A 57 16.42 -15.12 3.78
N ALA A 58 16.84 -13.96 4.27
CA ALA A 58 18.24 -13.66 4.52
C ALA A 58 18.87 -14.62 5.54
N GLY A 59 18.20 -14.84 6.69
CA GLY A 59 18.67 -15.77 7.70
C GLY A 59 18.80 -17.22 7.23
N ARG A 60 17.86 -17.71 6.38
CA ARG A 60 17.95 -19.06 5.80
C ARG A 60 19.06 -19.21 4.73
N ALA A 61 19.33 -18.13 4.01
CA ALA A 61 20.34 -18.15 2.94
C ALA A 61 21.75 -17.82 3.47
N GLY A 62 21.89 -17.39 4.73
CA GLY A 62 23.17 -16.93 5.30
C GLY A 62 23.74 -15.72 4.55
N VAL A 63 22.87 -14.96 3.85
CA VAL A 63 23.27 -13.80 3.06
C VAL A 63 22.60 -12.54 3.58
N PRO A 64 23.25 -11.38 3.43
CA PRO A 64 22.63 -10.11 3.78
C PRO A 64 21.33 -9.85 3.01
N LEU A 65 20.41 -9.09 3.63
CA LEU A 65 19.21 -8.58 2.96
C LEU A 65 19.63 -7.66 1.79
N VAL A 66 19.58 -8.19 0.57
CA VAL A 66 19.83 -7.42 -0.64
C VAL A 66 18.52 -7.29 -1.40
N ASP A 67 17.87 -6.12 -1.31
CA ASP A 67 17.00 -5.71 -2.40
C ASP A 67 17.88 -5.24 -3.56
N GLY A 68 17.45 -5.54 -4.78
CA GLY A 68 18.22 -5.25 -5.99
C GLY A 68 18.46 -3.75 -6.19
N ALA A 69 19.22 -3.41 -7.22
CA ALA A 69 19.56 -2.03 -7.53
C ALA A 69 18.32 -1.15 -7.73
N THR A 70 18.34 0.03 -7.13
CA THR A 70 17.32 1.06 -7.32
C THR A 70 17.96 2.29 -7.97
N THR A 71 17.19 2.98 -8.80
CA THR A 71 17.58 4.24 -9.42
C THR A 71 16.79 5.41 -8.81
N GLY A 72 17.30 6.65 -8.95
CA GLY A 72 16.53 7.82 -8.53
C GLY A 72 15.14 7.87 -9.20
N ARG A 73 15.07 7.48 -10.48
CA ARG A 73 13.81 7.43 -11.23
C ARG A 73 12.85 6.35 -10.70
N SER A 74 13.33 5.14 -10.37
CA SER A 74 12.47 4.10 -9.82
C SER A 74 11.95 4.47 -8.42
N ARG A 75 12.77 5.12 -7.59
CA ARG A 75 12.35 5.63 -6.28
C ARG A 75 11.31 6.73 -6.40
N ALA A 76 11.53 7.71 -7.30
CA ALA A 76 10.57 8.78 -7.54
C ALA A 76 9.22 8.24 -8.04
N ALA A 77 9.24 7.29 -8.99
CA ALA A 77 8.03 6.65 -9.50
C ALA A 77 7.31 5.83 -8.41
N ALA A 78 8.04 5.16 -7.52
CA ALA A 78 7.46 4.42 -6.40
C ALA A 78 6.80 5.36 -5.38
N TRP A 79 7.44 6.49 -5.06
CA TRP A 79 6.83 7.52 -4.21
C TRP A 79 5.60 8.14 -4.85
N ALA A 80 5.65 8.46 -6.15
CA ALA A 80 4.50 8.98 -6.89
C ALA A 80 3.34 7.97 -6.87
N ALA A 81 3.60 6.69 -7.18
CA ALA A 81 2.58 5.65 -7.14
C ALA A 81 1.97 5.49 -5.75
N PHE A 82 2.80 5.49 -4.70
CA PHE A 82 2.33 5.42 -3.32
C PHE A 82 1.46 6.60 -2.93
N ALA A 83 1.91 7.83 -3.18
CA ALA A 83 1.14 9.04 -2.85
C ALA A 83 -0.18 9.13 -3.64
N LEU A 84 -0.15 8.79 -4.93
CA LEU A 84 -1.34 8.78 -5.78
C LEU A 84 -2.34 7.68 -5.39
N THR A 85 -1.87 6.55 -4.86
CA THR A 85 -2.76 5.53 -4.25
C THR A 85 -3.54 6.13 -3.09
N TRP A 86 -2.88 6.86 -2.18
CA TRP A 86 -3.57 7.51 -1.05
C TRP A 86 -4.53 8.61 -1.51
N ALA A 87 -4.16 9.40 -2.52
CA ALA A 87 -5.05 10.39 -3.12
C ALA A 87 -6.29 9.73 -3.73
N ALA A 88 -6.12 8.63 -4.48
CA ALA A 88 -7.22 7.87 -5.07
C ALA A 88 -8.12 7.26 -3.98
N VAL A 89 -7.55 6.65 -2.93
CA VAL A 89 -8.31 6.09 -1.81
C VAL A 89 -9.12 7.17 -1.11
N TYR A 90 -8.51 8.31 -0.77
CA TYR A 90 -9.20 9.43 -0.12
C TYR A 90 -10.36 9.95 -0.97
N LEU A 91 -10.13 10.25 -2.25
CA LEU A 91 -11.18 10.73 -3.14
C LEU A 91 -12.25 9.65 -3.40
N GLY A 92 -11.88 8.38 -3.37
CA GLY A 92 -12.82 7.26 -3.42
C GLY A 92 -13.78 7.25 -2.22
N THR A 93 -13.31 7.61 -1.02
CA THR A 93 -14.21 7.74 0.15
C THR A 93 -15.19 8.89 -0.02
N VAL A 94 -14.78 10.00 -0.65
CA VAL A 94 -15.67 11.14 -0.96
C VAL A 94 -16.73 10.71 -1.98
N VAL A 95 -16.35 9.96 -3.03
CA VAL A 95 -17.31 9.40 -4.00
C VAL A 95 -18.33 8.48 -3.30
N THR A 96 -17.86 7.58 -2.42
CA THR A 96 -18.73 6.69 -1.65
C THR A 96 -19.67 7.48 -0.74
N GLY A 97 -19.18 8.48 -0.03
CA GLY A 97 -19.98 9.34 0.87
C GLY A 97 -20.98 10.23 0.14
N THR A 98 -20.82 10.45 -1.17
CA THR A 98 -21.77 11.16 -2.04
C THR A 98 -22.80 10.20 -2.67
N GLY A 99 -22.39 8.93 -2.86
CA GLY A 99 -23.16 7.92 -3.59
C GLY A 99 -24.28 7.26 -2.77
N PRO A 100 -25.06 6.37 -3.40
CA PRO A 100 -26.22 5.73 -2.78
C PRO A 100 -25.83 4.68 -1.73
N HIS A 101 -24.60 4.20 -1.70
CA HIS A 101 -24.13 3.13 -0.82
C HIS A 101 -23.22 3.64 0.31
N SER A 102 -23.41 4.87 0.80
CA SER A 102 -22.62 5.42 1.89
C SER A 102 -23.04 4.94 3.28
N GLY A 103 -24.05 4.10 3.38
CA GLY A 103 -24.60 3.55 4.61
C GLY A 103 -26.09 3.26 4.52
N ASP A 104 -26.81 3.39 5.63
CA ASP A 104 -28.25 3.27 5.72
C ASP A 104 -28.96 4.32 4.83
N PRO A 105 -30.13 4.04 4.25
CA PRO A 105 -30.93 5.03 3.49
C PRO A 105 -31.18 6.34 4.20
N GLY A 106 -31.29 6.35 5.55
CA GLY A 106 -31.43 7.54 6.37
C GLY A 106 -30.13 8.27 6.75
N SER A 107 -28.98 7.75 6.36
CA SER A 107 -27.69 8.34 6.72
C SER A 107 -27.40 9.61 5.92
N PRO A 108 -26.73 10.62 6.51
CA PRO A 108 -26.34 11.82 5.79
C PRO A 108 -25.38 11.49 4.63
N ARG A 109 -25.43 12.32 3.59
CA ARG A 109 -24.59 12.26 2.40
C ARG A 109 -23.76 13.52 2.26
N HIS A 110 -22.67 13.49 1.50
CA HIS A 110 -22.07 14.72 1.03
C HIS A 110 -23.00 15.39 0.01
N GLU A 111 -23.13 16.70 0.09
CA GLU A 111 -23.91 17.52 -0.85
C GLU A 111 -23.10 17.88 -2.12
N PHE A 112 -22.24 16.97 -2.58
CA PHE A 112 -21.45 17.18 -3.79
C PHE A 112 -22.15 16.61 -5.01
N ASP A 113 -21.85 17.16 -6.18
CA ASP A 113 -22.26 16.57 -7.45
C ASP A 113 -21.57 15.22 -7.66
N PRO A 114 -22.31 14.10 -7.77
CA PRO A 114 -21.72 12.75 -7.87
C PRO A 114 -20.83 12.56 -9.10
N LEU A 115 -21.16 13.23 -10.22
CA LEU A 115 -20.39 13.14 -11.44
C LEU A 115 -19.07 13.89 -11.30
N LEU A 116 -19.11 15.07 -10.69
CA LEU A 116 -17.91 15.89 -10.45
C LEU A 116 -16.93 15.16 -9.55
N VAL A 117 -17.37 14.65 -8.38
CA VAL A 117 -16.46 13.95 -7.45
C VAL A 117 -15.91 12.66 -8.07
N THR A 118 -16.70 11.95 -8.88
CA THR A 118 -16.22 10.77 -9.62
C THR A 118 -15.14 11.16 -10.62
N ARG A 119 -15.32 12.24 -11.39
CA ARG A 119 -14.30 12.73 -12.33
C ARG A 119 -13.01 13.15 -11.62
N ILE A 120 -13.13 13.83 -10.47
CA ILE A 120 -11.97 14.23 -9.66
C ILE A 120 -11.23 12.99 -9.12
N HIS A 121 -11.96 11.96 -8.66
CA HIS A 121 -11.37 10.71 -8.19
C HIS A 121 -10.58 9.97 -9.27
N VAL A 122 -11.03 10.01 -10.50
CA VAL A 122 -10.37 9.30 -11.63
C VAL A 122 -9.02 9.95 -12.02
N ILE A 123 -8.83 11.25 -11.74
CA ILE A 123 -7.56 11.93 -12.05
C ILE A 123 -6.34 11.25 -11.40
N PRO A 124 -6.27 11.11 -10.05
CA PRO A 124 -5.15 10.40 -9.44
C PRO A 124 -5.04 8.94 -9.85
N VAL A 125 -6.14 8.28 -10.27
CA VAL A 125 -6.09 6.90 -10.77
C VAL A 125 -5.31 6.82 -12.09
N TYR A 126 -5.52 7.71 -13.04
CA TYR A 126 -4.77 7.75 -14.29
C TYR A 126 -3.30 8.14 -14.05
N LEU A 127 -3.04 9.10 -13.16
CA LEU A 127 -1.68 9.48 -12.79
C LEU A 127 -0.95 8.33 -12.09
N LEU A 128 -1.66 7.57 -11.25
CA LEU A 128 -1.15 6.36 -10.60
C LEU A 128 -0.79 5.28 -11.63
N LEU A 129 -1.64 5.06 -12.62
CA LEU A 129 -1.34 4.13 -13.71
C LEU A 129 -0.08 4.56 -14.46
N ALA A 130 0.05 5.84 -14.79
CA ALA A 130 1.25 6.38 -15.44
C ALA A 130 2.51 6.18 -14.57
N ALA A 131 2.44 6.49 -13.26
CA ALA A 131 3.54 6.29 -12.32
C ALA A 131 3.92 4.80 -12.19
N ALA A 132 2.92 3.90 -12.12
CA ALA A 132 3.15 2.46 -12.05
C ALA A 132 3.79 1.90 -13.33
N LEU A 133 3.41 2.40 -14.50
CA LEU A 133 4.04 2.04 -15.78
C LEU A 133 5.50 2.54 -15.84
N VAL A 134 5.76 3.78 -15.42
CA VAL A 134 7.15 4.29 -15.31
C VAL A 134 7.96 3.41 -14.37
N LEU A 135 7.40 3.06 -13.21
CA LEU A 135 8.05 2.16 -12.25
C LEU A 135 8.31 0.78 -12.87
N PHE A 136 7.35 0.22 -13.57
CA PHE A 136 7.48 -1.07 -14.24
C PHE A 136 8.63 -1.08 -15.25
N PHE A 137 8.67 -0.12 -16.17
CA PHE A 137 9.69 -0.06 -17.19
C PHE A 137 11.08 0.25 -16.62
N THR A 138 11.17 1.08 -15.58
CA THR A 138 12.45 1.37 -14.91
C THR A 138 13.00 0.15 -14.19
N VAL A 139 12.16 -0.59 -13.44
CA VAL A 139 12.56 -1.81 -12.73
C VAL A 139 12.85 -2.96 -13.70
N ARG A 140 12.07 -3.09 -14.78
CA ARG A 140 12.29 -4.14 -15.79
C ARG A 140 13.62 -3.98 -16.52
N ARG A 141 14.03 -2.74 -16.81
CA ARG A 141 15.29 -2.43 -17.51
C ARG A 141 16.51 -2.39 -16.60
N ALA A 142 16.34 -2.33 -15.29
CA ALA A 142 17.45 -2.33 -14.36
C ALA A 142 18.06 -3.73 -14.26
N ALA A 143 19.31 -3.88 -14.71
CA ALA A 143 20.03 -5.17 -14.71
C ALA A 143 20.16 -5.78 -13.32
N GLY A 144 20.28 -4.94 -12.27
CA GLY A 144 20.39 -5.38 -10.87
C GLY A 144 19.06 -5.48 -10.12
N ALA A 145 17.90 -5.28 -10.78
CA ALA A 145 16.61 -5.39 -10.09
C ALA A 145 16.32 -6.85 -9.68
N SER A 146 15.90 -7.03 -8.43
CA SER A 146 15.58 -8.34 -7.88
C SER A 146 14.27 -8.90 -8.46
N ARG A 147 14.09 -10.23 -8.37
CA ARG A 147 12.81 -10.87 -8.71
C ARG A 147 11.66 -10.35 -7.85
N LEU A 148 11.94 -9.99 -6.58
CA LEU A 148 10.94 -9.48 -5.65
C LEU A 148 10.49 -8.08 -6.03
N GLN A 149 11.41 -7.19 -6.45
CA GLN A 149 11.06 -5.87 -6.96
C GLN A 149 10.16 -5.97 -8.20
N ARG A 150 10.53 -6.81 -9.16
CA ARG A 150 9.73 -7.03 -10.38
C ARG A 150 8.34 -7.59 -10.07
N ALA A 151 8.26 -8.57 -9.15
CA ALA A 151 7.00 -9.16 -8.73
C ALA A 151 6.10 -8.17 -7.96
N ALA A 152 6.67 -7.30 -7.11
CA ALA A 152 5.91 -6.27 -6.39
C ALA A 152 5.27 -5.26 -7.37
N VAL A 153 6.04 -4.80 -8.36
CA VAL A 153 5.52 -3.89 -9.40
C VAL A 153 4.45 -4.56 -10.26
N LEU A 154 4.62 -5.85 -10.58
CA LEU A 154 3.60 -6.60 -11.32
C LEU A 154 2.31 -6.73 -10.51
N ARG A 155 2.38 -7.02 -9.19
CA ARG A 155 1.21 -7.05 -8.31
C ARG A 155 0.48 -5.71 -8.28
N LEU A 156 1.22 -4.59 -8.21
CA LEU A 156 0.63 -3.26 -8.30
C LEU A 156 -0.14 -3.06 -9.61
N LEU A 157 0.45 -3.42 -10.76
CA LEU A 157 -0.23 -3.31 -12.06
C LEU A 157 -1.46 -4.21 -12.14
N LEU A 158 -1.38 -5.45 -11.64
CA LEU A 158 -2.53 -6.36 -11.61
C LEU A 158 -3.66 -5.83 -10.71
N ALA A 159 -3.32 -5.26 -9.54
CA ALA A 159 -4.30 -4.62 -8.68
C ALA A 159 -4.95 -3.40 -9.35
N LEU A 160 -4.18 -2.60 -10.09
CA LEU A 160 -4.70 -1.47 -10.87
C LEU A 160 -5.65 -1.92 -11.99
N VAL A 161 -5.27 -2.95 -12.75
CA VAL A 161 -6.13 -3.51 -13.81
C VAL A 161 -7.44 -4.05 -13.20
N PHE A 162 -7.34 -4.79 -12.09
CA PHE A 162 -8.51 -5.29 -11.38
C PHE A 162 -9.42 -4.13 -10.94
N GLN A 163 -8.85 -3.09 -10.31
CA GLN A 163 -9.61 -1.91 -9.89
C GLN A 163 -10.23 -1.14 -11.04
N ALA A 164 -9.54 -1.04 -12.17
CA ALA A 164 -10.10 -0.41 -13.38
C ALA A 164 -11.31 -1.19 -13.90
N VAL A 165 -11.17 -2.52 -14.05
CA VAL A 165 -12.28 -3.37 -14.51
C VAL A 165 -13.48 -3.25 -13.58
N VAL A 166 -13.27 -3.40 -12.27
CA VAL A 166 -14.36 -3.32 -11.29
C VAL A 166 -14.94 -1.90 -11.23
N GLY A 167 -14.09 -0.86 -11.24
CA GLY A 167 -14.52 0.54 -11.19
C GLY A 167 -15.36 0.97 -12.41
N TYR A 168 -14.95 0.58 -13.61
CA TYR A 168 -15.75 0.81 -14.82
C TYR A 168 -17.04 -0.01 -14.81
N THR A 169 -16.97 -1.28 -14.40
CA THR A 169 -18.18 -2.11 -14.30
C THR A 169 -19.19 -1.47 -13.36
N GLN A 170 -18.80 -1.08 -12.13
CA GLN A 170 -19.74 -0.44 -11.21
C GLN A 170 -20.32 0.87 -11.74
N HIS A 171 -19.52 1.68 -12.45
CA HIS A 171 -19.96 2.96 -13.01
C HIS A 171 -21.02 2.76 -14.11
N PHE A 172 -20.80 1.83 -15.03
CA PHE A 172 -21.69 1.61 -16.17
C PHE A 172 -22.91 0.72 -15.85
N THR A 173 -22.90 0.00 -14.72
CA THR A 173 -24.01 -0.88 -14.32
C THR A 173 -24.90 -0.29 -13.22
N GLY A 174 -24.73 1.00 -12.89
CA GLY A 174 -25.56 1.66 -11.89
C GLY A 174 -25.21 1.28 -10.44
N LEU A 175 -23.94 1.00 -10.15
CA LEU A 175 -23.41 0.77 -8.82
C LEU A 175 -24.03 -0.45 -8.09
N PRO A 176 -24.02 -1.69 -8.64
CA PRO A 176 -24.53 -2.85 -7.92
C PRO A 176 -23.71 -3.08 -6.64
N ILE A 177 -24.38 -3.33 -5.51
CA ILE A 177 -23.74 -3.47 -4.18
C ILE A 177 -22.56 -4.45 -4.21
N GLY A 178 -22.71 -5.62 -4.84
CA GLY A 178 -21.65 -6.64 -4.91
C GLY A 178 -20.39 -6.15 -5.63
N VAL A 179 -20.57 -5.34 -6.70
CA VAL A 179 -19.44 -4.75 -7.45
C VAL A 179 -18.77 -3.64 -6.63
N VAL A 180 -19.55 -2.84 -5.89
CA VAL A 180 -19.02 -1.82 -4.97
C VAL A 180 -18.20 -2.47 -3.85
N LEU A 181 -18.69 -3.56 -3.23
CA LEU A 181 -17.93 -4.31 -2.23
C LEU A 181 -16.63 -4.89 -2.80
N LEU A 182 -16.67 -5.39 -4.03
CA LEU A 182 -15.49 -5.90 -4.73
C LEU A 182 -14.47 -4.78 -5.01
N HIS A 183 -14.94 -3.57 -5.35
CA HIS A 183 -14.11 -2.39 -5.51
C HIS A 183 -13.44 -1.97 -4.19
N MET A 184 -14.18 -2.00 -3.08
CA MET A 184 -13.63 -1.73 -1.74
C MET A 184 -12.56 -2.75 -1.33
N LEU A 185 -12.80 -4.05 -1.56
CA LEU A 185 -11.78 -5.09 -1.34
C LEU A 185 -10.55 -4.84 -2.21
N GLY A 186 -10.76 -4.53 -3.48
CA GLY A 186 -9.68 -4.22 -4.42
C GLY A 186 -8.88 -3.00 -4.03
N SER A 187 -9.48 -2.00 -3.36
CA SER A 187 -8.74 -0.84 -2.84
C SER A 187 -7.76 -1.24 -1.72
N ALA A 188 -8.12 -2.18 -0.85
CA ALA A 188 -7.21 -2.74 0.15
C ALA A 188 -6.04 -3.50 -0.50
N LEU A 189 -6.31 -4.29 -1.54
CA LEU A 189 -5.27 -4.97 -2.34
C LEU A 189 -4.36 -3.97 -3.06
N LEU A 190 -4.91 -2.87 -3.56
CA LEU A 190 -4.14 -1.80 -4.19
C LEU A 190 -3.22 -1.11 -3.18
N VAL A 191 -3.71 -0.75 -1.99
CA VAL A 191 -2.90 -0.18 -0.91
C VAL A 191 -1.77 -1.12 -0.51
N ALA A 192 -2.04 -2.42 -0.33
CA ALA A 192 -1.03 -3.41 -0.02
C ALA A 192 0.03 -3.52 -1.12
N SER A 193 -0.40 -3.60 -2.39
CA SER A 193 0.51 -3.72 -3.53
C SER A 193 1.36 -2.48 -3.75
N ALA A 194 0.78 -1.27 -3.59
CA ALA A 194 1.50 -0.01 -3.69
C ALA A 194 2.52 0.16 -2.55
N THR A 195 2.13 -0.24 -1.33
CA THR A 195 3.02 -0.22 -0.16
C THR A 195 4.20 -1.17 -0.34
N GLU A 196 3.98 -2.39 -0.82
CA GLU A 196 5.07 -3.33 -1.10
C GLU A 196 5.98 -2.81 -2.22
N ALA A 197 5.41 -2.32 -3.33
CA ALA A 197 6.18 -1.78 -4.44
C ALA A 197 7.04 -0.60 -4.02
N TRP A 198 6.50 0.29 -3.18
CA TRP A 198 7.21 1.42 -2.60
C TRP A 198 8.33 0.96 -1.66
N ASP A 199 8.04 0.10 -0.68
CA ASP A 199 9.03 -0.38 0.31
C ASP A 199 10.24 -1.02 -0.39
N ARG A 200 10.02 -1.81 -1.43
CA ARG A 200 11.07 -2.47 -2.21
C ARG A 200 11.95 -1.53 -3.03
N GLN A 201 11.55 -0.28 -3.24
CA GLN A 201 12.35 0.72 -3.95
C GLN A 201 13.03 1.71 -3.00
N VAL A 202 12.47 1.90 -1.80
CA VAL A 202 12.88 2.98 -0.89
C VAL A 202 13.61 2.46 0.34
N ALA A 203 13.21 1.29 0.87
CA ALA A 203 13.87 0.71 2.03
C ALA A 203 15.31 0.33 1.69
N ARG A 204 16.25 0.93 2.40
CA ARG A 204 17.65 0.51 2.39
C ARG A 204 17.80 -0.62 3.39
N TYR A 205 17.68 -1.85 2.92
CA TYR A 205 18.17 -2.97 3.70
C TYR A 205 19.69 -2.85 3.68
N VAL A 206 20.28 -2.62 4.87
CA VAL A 206 21.74 -2.49 5.01
C VAL A 206 22.36 -3.83 4.61
N THR A 207 23.04 -3.85 3.48
CA THR A 207 23.91 -4.96 3.12
C THR A 207 25.13 -4.87 4.02
N ALA A 208 25.29 -5.82 4.94
CA ALA A 208 26.63 -6.09 5.45
C ALA A 208 27.48 -6.48 4.22
N GLY A 209 28.47 -5.66 3.87
CA GLY A 209 29.36 -5.96 2.75
C GLY A 209 30.04 -7.32 2.98
N PRO A 210 30.58 -7.96 1.92
CA PRO A 210 31.27 -9.26 2.04
C PRO A 210 32.38 -9.27 3.13
N GLY A 211 32.90 -8.11 3.51
CA GLY A 211 33.88 -7.98 4.61
C GLY A 211 33.31 -8.18 6.02
N ALA A 212 32.05 -7.82 6.28
CA ALA A 212 31.46 -7.96 7.62
C ALA A 212 31.16 -9.42 8.00
N ALA A 213 30.90 -10.28 7.03
CA ALA A 213 30.74 -11.72 7.26
C ALA A 213 32.06 -12.41 7.57
N VAL A 214 33.17 -11.94 6.98
CA VAL A 214 34.52 -12.45 7.24
C VAL A 214 35.02 -12.03 8.62
N GLU A 215 34.68 -10.80 9.05
CA GLU A 215 35.10 -10.27 10.36
C GLU A 215 34.31 -10.93 11.51
N ALA A 216 33.03 -11.28 11.31
CA ALA A 216 32.23 -12.03 12.29
C ALA A 216 32.61 -13.53 12.36
N ALA A 217 33.25 -14.08 11.35
CA ALA A 217 33.74 -15.47 11.30
C ALA A 217 35.23 -15.62 11.71
N ALA A 218 35.92 -14.52 11.94
CA ALA A 218 37.32 -14.57 12.41
C ALA A 218 37.36 -15.06 13.88
N PRO A 219 38.11 -16.13 14.20
CA PRO A 219 38.24 -16.59 15.57
C PRO A 219 38.87 -15.46 16.41
N ALA A 220 38.34 -15.24 17.60
CA ALA A 220 38.86 -14.26 18.55
C ALA A 220 40.38 -14.47 18.69
N ARG A 221 41.19 -13.47 18.32
CA ARG A 221 42.62 -13.48 18.55
C ARG A 221 42.82 -13.56 20.04
N THR A 222 43.23 -14.73 20.54
CA THR A 222 43.76 -14.90 21.86
C THR A 222 44.99 -14.00 22.00
N VAL A 223 44.84 -12.89 22.69
CA VAL A 223 45.98 -12.09 23.15
C VAL A 223 46.70 -12.96 24.21
N ALA A 224 47.77 -13.62 23.79
CA ALA A 224 48.68 -14.25 24.72
C ALA A 224 49.36 -13.13 25.52
N ALA A 225 49.07 -13.07 26.82
CA ALA A 225 49.80 -12.25 27.78
C ALA A 225 51.18 -12.86 27.92
N GLY A 226 52.21 -12.11 27.53
CA GLY A 226 53.61 -12.33 27.85
C GLY A 226 54.05 -11.33 28.91
#